data_96112456006285f3eb5c9c241fb956f0
#
_entry.id   96112456006285f3eb5c9c241fb956f0
#
_cell.length_a   1.000
_cell.length_b   1.000
_cell.length_c   1.000
_cell.angle_alpha   90.00
_cell.angle_beta   90.00
_cell.angle_gamma   90.00
#
_symmetry.space_group_name_H-M   'P 1'
#
loop_
_entity.id
_entity.type
_entity.pdbx_description
1 polymer ?
#
loop_
_entity_poly.entity_id
_entity_poly.type
_entity_poly.pdbx_seq_one_letter_code
_entity_poly.pdbx_strand_id
1 'polypeptide(L)'
;MNTTDYAQISSSNIRFLLTKNNMSIRQLAEKIGIAATTLNDSLKSKKGVSVDSLIKIADYFNLTVNDLCNVSLDRKSAQDEEEYDIIYNKFKKLDSHGKELGAMIIDKELERLRKH
;
A
#
# COMPACT_ATOMS: atom_id res chain seq x y z
N MET A 1 -3.92 -16.93 14.17
CA MET A 1 -2.91 -15.85 14.20
C MET A 1 -2.84 -15.27 15.60
N ASN A 2 -1.66 -15.14 16.16
CA ASN A 2 -1.52 -14.56 17.49
C ASN A 2 -1.40 -13.03 17.40
N THR A 3 -1.56 -12.35 18.54
CA THR A 3 -1.56 -10.89 18.65
C THR A 3 -0.22 -10.28 18.21
N THR A 4 0.88 -11.01 18.40
CA THR A 4 2.23 -10.54 18.05
C THR A 4 2.38 -10.39 16.53
N ASP A 5 1.88 -11.35 15.76
CA ASP A 5 1.96 -11.30 14.30
C ASP A 5 1.17 -10.12 13.74
N TYR A 6 -0.02 -9.88 14.27
CA TYR A 6 -0.87 -8.76 13.90
C TYR A 6 -0.16 -7.41 14.14
N ALA A 7 0.38 -7.21 15.33
CA ALA A 7 1.07 -5.98 15.69
C ALA A 7 2.32 -5.76 14.81
N GLN A 8 3.07 -6.82 14.59
CA GLN A 8 4.30 -6.78 13.80
C GLN A 8 4.01 -6.49 12.32
N ILE A 9 3.02 -7.15 11.73
CA ILE A 9 2.63 -6.95 10.34
C ILE A 9 2.12 -5.52 10.13
N SER A 10 1.24 -5.02 10.99
CA SER A 10 0.70 -3.67 10.85
C SER A 10 1.78 -2.60 10.98
N SER A 11 2.69 -2.73 11.95
CA SER A 11 3.79 -1.78 12.12
C SER A 11 4.73 -1.79 10.92
N SER A 12 5.06 -2.96 10.40
CA SER A 12 5.90 -3.13 9.22
C SER A 12 5.26 -2.51 7.98
N ASN A 13 3.96 -2.74 7.79
CA ASN A 13 3.21 -2.18 6.66
C ASN A 13 3.12 -0.65 6.73
N ILE A 14 2.92 -0.08 7.93
CA ILE A 14 2.90 1.37 8.12
C ILE A 14 4.26 1.97 7.77
N ARG A 15 5.36 1.36 8.24
CA ARG A 15 6.72 1.81 7.89
C ARG A 15 6.98 1.74 6.39
N PHE A 16 6.52 0.68 5.75
CA PHE A 16 6.61 0.54 4.29
C PHE A 16 5.87 1.67 3.56
N LEU A 17 4.64 1.98 3.98
CA LEU A 17 3.85 3.07 3.41
C LEU A 17 4.50 4.43 3.59
N LEU A 18 5.09 4.69 4.75
CA LEU A 18 5.83 5.92 5.02
C LEU A 18 7.03 6.06 4.07
N THR A 19 7.81 5.01 3.91
CA THR A 19 8.97 4.99 3.01
C THR A 19 8.54 5.20 1.56
N LYS A 20 7.51 4.46 1.12
CA LYS A 20 7.00 4.55 -0.24
C LYS A 20 6.47 5.94 -0.59
N ASN A 21 5.85 6.62 0.36
CA ASN A 21 5.27 7.95 0.17
C ASN A 21 6.20 9.08 0.61
N ASN A 22 7.42 8.76 0.98
CA ASN A 22 8.42 9.72 1.45
C ASN A 22 7.88 10.59 2.60
N MET A 23 7.22 9.95 3.55
CA MET A 23 6.62 10.58 4.73
C MET A 23 7.35 10.18 6.00
N SER A 24 7.44 11.13 6.95
CA SER A 24 7.89 10.84 8.31
C SER A 24 6.72 10.39 9.20
N ILE A 25 7.04 9.75 10.32
CA ILE A 25 6.05 9.40 11.35
C ILE A 25 5.30 10.66 11.81
N ARG A 26 6.03 11.75 11.99
CA ARG A 26 5.46 13.03 12.40
C ARG A 26 4.44 13.55 11.39
N GLN A 27 4.75 13.49 10.12
CA GLN A 27 3.84 13.92 9.06
C GLN A 27 2.56 13.08 9.03
N LEU A 28 2.68 11.75 9.16
CA LEU A 28 1.51 10.88 9.23
C LEU A 28 0.66 11.19 10.47
N ALA A 29 1.30 11.37 11.64
CA ALA A 29 0.60 11.71 12.88
C ALA A 29 -0.21 12.99 12.73
N GLU A 30 0.35 14.02 12.11
CA GLU A 30 -0.36 15.27 11.82
C GLU A 30 -1.57 15.03 10.91
N LYS A 31 -1.41 14.21 9.87
CA LYS A 31 -2.49 13.93 8.91
C LYS A 31 -3.66 13.19 9.54
N ILE A 32 -3.41 12.30 10.47
CA ILE A 32 -4.47 11.52 11.13
C ILE A 32 -4.90 12.11 12.47
N GLY A 33 -4.26 13.21 12.91
CA GLY A 33 -4.68 13.95 14.11
C GLY A 33 -4.31 13.31 15.44
N ILE A 34 -3.16 12.64 15.52
CA ILE A 34 -2.64 12.07 16.77
C ILE A 34 -1.25 12.64 17.07
N ALA A 35 -0.79 12.49 18.32
CA ALA A 35 0.54 12.93 18.70
C ALA A 35 1.62 12.06 18.03
N ALA A 36 2.68 12.70 17.52
CA ALA A 36 3.78 11.99 16.87
C ALA A 36 4.47 11.01 17.82
N THR A 37 4.62 11.37 19.09
CA THR A 37 5.17 10.48 20.12
C THR A 37 4.31 9.24 20.32
N THR A 38 3.00 9.40 20.34
CA THR A 38 2.05 8.28 20.47
C THR A 38 2.20 7.30 19.30
N LEU A 39 2.24 7.80 18.07
CA LEU A 39 2.39 6.96 16.90
C LEU A 39 3.76 6.26 16.89
N ASN A 40 4.82 6.99 17.18
CA ASN A 40 6.18 6.43 17.22
C ASN A 40 6.29 5.30 18.26
N ASP A 41 5.77 5.53 19.47
CA ASP A 41 5.80 4.53 20.55
C ASP A 41 4.96 3.31 20.19
N SER A 42 3.79 3.50 19.58
CA SER A 42 2.92 2.42 19.13
C SER A 42 3.60 1.53 18.09
N LEU A 43 4.34 2.13 17.16
CA LEU A 43 5.05 1.37 16.13
C LEU A 43 6.20 0.52 16.69
N LYS A 44 6.74 0.91 17.84
CA LYS A 44 7.80 0.16 18.54
C LYS A 44 7.25 -0.83 19.56
N SER A 45 6.00 -0.71 19.94
CA SER A 45 5.36 -1.52 20.98
C SER A 45 5.02 -2.93 20.48
N LYS A 46 5.12 -3.91 21.36
CA LYS A 46 4.67 -5.29 21.08
C LYS A 46 3.16 -5.36 20.87
N LYS A 47 2.41 -4.43 21.45
CA LYS A 47 0.95 -4.34 21.30
C LYS A 47 0.55 -3.74 19.96
N GLY A 48 1.46 -3.03 19.30
CA GLY A 48 1.21 -2.39 18.04
C GLY A 48 0.37 -1.12 18.13
N VAL A 49 -0.11 -0.67 16.98
CA VAL A 49 -0.94 0.52 16.85
C VAL A 49 -2.38 0.20 17.25
N SER A 50 -3.05 1.11 17.96
CA SER A 50 -4.45 0.93 18.37
C SER A 50 -5.38 0.80 17.16
N VAL A 51 -6.53 0.16 17.36
CA VAL A 51 -7.53 -0.01 16.29
C VAL A 51 -8.00 1.34 15.75
N ASP A 52 -8.24 2.32 16.62
CA ASP A 52 -8.64 3.66 16.20
C ASP A 52 -7.62 4.31 15.28
N SER A 53 -6.34 4.20 15.62
CA SER A 53 -5.25 4.74 14.80
C SER A 53 -5.11 3.95 13.50
N LEU A 54 -5.28 2.62 13.53
CA LEU A 54 -5.23 1.79 12.33
C LEU A 54 -6.33 2.18 11.34
N ILE A 55 -7.53 2.46 11.81
CA ILE A 55 -8.64 2.91 10.97
C ILE A 55 -8.28 4.24 10.29
N LYS A 56 -7.74 5.19 11.04
CA LYS A 56 -7.34 6.49 10.51
C LYS A 56 -6.22 6.37 9.47
N ILE A 57 -5.24 5.53 9.73
CA ILE A 57 -4.11 5.28 8.82
C ILE A 57 -4.61 4.60 7.53
N ALA A 58 -5.45 3.57 7.67
CA ALA A 58 -6.03 2.87 6.53
C ALA A 58 -6.83 3.83 5.64
N ASP A 59 -7.70 4.65 6.24
CA ASP A 59 -8.47 5.65 5.51
C ASP A 59 -7.58 6.63 4.76
N TYR A 60 -6.51 7.10 5.40
CA TYR A 60 -5.58 8.04 4.78
C TYR A 60 -4.91 7.45 3.53
N PHE A 61 -4.56 6.18 3.55
CA PHE A 61 -3.91 5.50 2.43
C PHE A 61 -4.88 4.77 1.50
N ASN A 62 -6.19 4.92 1.69
CA ASN A 62 -7.23 4.21 0.93
C ASN A 62 -7.10 2.68 1.00
N LEU A 63 -6.81 2.20 2.18
CA LEU A 63 -6.69 0.77 2.49
C LEU A 63 -7.75 0.36 3.51
N THR A 64 -7.96 -0.94 3.65
CA THR A 64 -8.74 -1.48 4.76
C THR A 64 -7.81 -1.78 5.93
N VAL A 65 -8.38 -1.88 7.14
CA VAL A 65 -7.61 -2.33 8.32
C VAL A 65 -7.07 -3.74 8.07
N ASN A 66 -7.84 -4.58 7.40
CA ASN A 66 -7.39 -5.94 7.04
C ASN A 66 -6.13 -5.90 6.15
N ASP A 67 -6.07 -4.98 5.19
CA ASP A 67 -4.89 -4.81 4.34
C ASP A 67 -3.65 -4.44 5.15
N LEU A 68 -3.82 -3.61 6.19
CA LEU A 68 -2.71 -3.23 7.06
C LEU A 68 -2.24 -4.35 7.97
N CYS A 69 -3.14 -5.25 8.37
CA CYS A 69 -2.89 -6.17 9.49
C CYS A 69 -2.62 -7.61 9.07
N ASN A 70 -3.07 -8.02 7.91
CA ASN A 70 -3.04 -9.43 7.50
C ASN A 70 -2.22 -9.70 6.25
N VAL A 71 -1.85 -8.67 5.49
CA VAL A 71 -1.15 -8.82 4.22
C VAL A 71 0.14 -8.00 4.25
N SER A 72 1.26 -8.60 3.87
CA SER A 72 2.51 -7.85 3.71
C SER A 72 2.43 -6.99 2.45
N LEU A 73 2.29 -5.68 2.62
CA LEU A 73 2.18 -4.73 1.51
C LEU A 73 3.46 -4.66 0.68
N ASP A 74 4.60 -4.89 1.29
CA ASP A 74 5.88 -4.94 0.60
C ASP A 74 5.91 -6.03 -0.46
N ARG A 75 5.49 -7.24 -0.11
CA ARG A 75 5.40 -8.38 -1.03
C ARG A 75 4.37 -8.14 -2.13
N LYS A 76 3.21 -7.62 -1.77
CA LYS A 76 2.14 -7.33 -2.72
C LYS A 76 2.60 -6.32 -3.76
N SER A 77 3.27 -5.25 -3.33
CA SER A 77 3.80 -4.22 -4.21
C SER A 77 4.84 -4.78 -5.18
N ALA A 78 5.74 -5.64 -4.70
CA ALA A 78 6.75 -6.29 -5.55
C ALA A 78 6.11 -7.19 -6.61
N GLN A 79 5.08 -7.94 -6.26
CA GLN A 79 4.34 -8.78 -7.21
C GLN A 79 3.62 -7.95 -8.27
N ASP A 80 2.99 -6.85 -7.88
CA ASP A 80 2.31 -5.95 -8.81
C ASP A 80 3.30 -5.32 -9.81
N GLU A 81 4.47 -4.89 -9.35
CA GLU A 81 5.54 -4.35 -10.20
C GLU A 81 6.04 -5.39 -11.20
N GLU A 82 6.22 -6.63 -10.76
CA GLU A 82 6.64 -7.73 -11.64
C GLU A 82 5.61 -8.00 -12.74
N GLU A 83 4.33 -8.00 -12.44
CA GLU A 83 3.25 -8.13 -13.41
C GLU A 83 3.25 -6.99 -14.43
N TYR A 84 3.44 -5.75 -13.99
CA TYR A 84 3.55 -4.60 -14.87
C TYR A 84 4.74 -4.70 -15.82
N ASP A 85 5.88 -5.15 -15.34
CA ASP A 85 7.09 -5.33 -16.15
C ASP A 85 6.86 -6.37 -17.25
N ILE A 86 6.18 -7.45 -16.96
CA ILE A 86 5.84 -8.49 -17.95
C ILE A 86 4.94 -7.92 -19.04
N ILE A 87 3.90 -7.19 -18.68
CA ILE A 87 2.97 -6.55 -19.61
C ILE A 87 3.69 -5.52 -20.49
N TYR A 88 4.53 -4.69 -19.90
CA TYR A 88 5.29 -3.67 -20.62
C TYR A 88 6.26 -4.29 -21.62
N ASN A 89 6.96 -5.35 -21.25
CA ASN A 89 7.88 -6.06 -22.11
C ASN A 89 7.16 -6.70 -23.31
N LYS A 90 5.98 -7.25 -23.10
CA LYS A 90 5.14 -7.77 -24.18
C LYS A 90 4.69 -6.66 -25.12
N PHE A 91 4.30 -5.51 -24.58
CA PHE A 91 3.89 -4.34 -25.36
C PHE A 91 5.01 -3.84 -26.28
N LYS A 92 6.25 -3.81 -25.79
CA LYS A 92 7.43 -3.36 -26.57
C LYS A 92 7.70 -4.24 -27.80
N LYS A 93 7.30 -5.51 -27.77
CA LYS A 93 7.54 -6.45 -28.88
C LYS A 93 6.50 -6.36 -30.00
N LEU A 94 5.46 -5.58 -29.82
CA LEU A 94 4.41 -5.40 -30.82
C LEU A 94 4.84 -4.39 -31.87
N ASP A 95 4.32 -4.55 -33.11
CA ASP A 95 4.47 -3.54 -34.15
C ASP A 95 3.64 -2.28 -33.80
N SER A 96 3.73 -1.23 -34.63
CA SER A 96 3.04 0.03 -34.38
C SER A 96 1.53 -0.15 -34.21
N HIS A 97 0.91 -0.98 -35.06
CA HIS A 97 -0.53 -1.26 -34.99
C HIS A 97 -0.88 -2.06 -33.72
N GLY A 98 -0.09 -3.08 -33.41
CA GLY A 98 -0.27 -3.86 -32.22
C GLY A 98 -0.08 -3.06 -30.94
N LYS A 99 0.85 -2.10 -30.93
CA LYS A 99 1.07 -1.18 -29.80
C LYS A 99 -0.13 -0.27 -29.55
N GLU A 100 -0.77 0.23 -30.60
CA GLU A 100 -1.99 1.04 -30.46
C GLU A 100 -3.12 0.23 -29.86
N LEU A 101 -3.36 -0.99 -30.35
CA LEU A 101 -4.37 -1.87 -29.79
C LEU A 101 -4.08 -2.27 -28.35
N GLY A 102 -2.83 -2.56 -28.03
CA GLY A 102 -2.40 -2.88 -26.66
C GLY A 102 -2.64 -1.72 -25.71
N ALA A 103 -2.31 -0.48 -26.12
CA ALA A 103 -2.54 0.72 -25.34
C ALA A 103 -4.05 0.93 -25.06
N MET A 104 -4.90 0.72 -26.05
CA MET A 104 -6.36 0.82 -25.90
C MET A 104 -6.91 -0.21 -24.89
N ILE A 105 -6.41 -1.42 -24.91
CA ILE A 105 -6.82 -2.49 -23.99
C ILE A 105 -6.39 -2.12 -22.56
N ILE A 106 -5.16 -1.64 -22.37
CA ILE A 106 -4.64 -1.22 -21.06
C ILE A 106 -5.47 -0.06 -20.52
N ASP A 107 -5.78 0.93 -21.34
CA ASP A 107 -6.58 2.08 -20.94
C ASP A 107 -7.99 1.66 -20.47
N LYS A 108 -8.63 0.76 -21.18
CA LYS A 108 -9.94 0.22 -20.81
C LYS A 108 -9.91 -0.54 -19.49
N GLU A 109 -8.87 -1.32 -19.24
CA GLU A 109 -8.70 -2.03 -17.97
C GLU A 109 -8.48 -1.06 -16.81
N LEU A 110 -7.70 -0.01 -17.00
CA LEU A 110 -7.50 1.02 -15.99
C LEU A 110 -8.81 1.76 -15.67
N GLU A 111 -9.62 2.08 -16.67
CA GLU A 111 -10.94 2.67 -16.46
C GLU A 111 -11.85 1.75 -15.66
N ARG A 112 -11.88 0.47 -15.99
CA ARG A 112 -12.67 -0.53 -15.27
C ARG A 112 -12.29 -0.57 -13.79
N LEU A 113 -11.00 -0.55 -13.47
CA LEU A 113 -10.49 -0.58 -12.10
C LEU A 113 -10.83 0.70 -11.34
N ARG A 114 -10.85 1.85 -12.01
CA ARG A 114 -11.19 3.13 -11.40
C ARG A 114 -12.67 3.24 -11.01
N LYS A 115 -13.56 2.50 -11.68
CA LYS A 115 -14.99 2.50 -11.40
C LYS A 115 -15.39 1.63 -10.21
N HIS A 116 -14.46 0.87 -9.69
CA HIS A 116 -14.63 0.10 -8.48
C HIS A 116 -14.00 0.85 -7.31
#